data_538ef04eb3efc3c5fd492460ad0fc37c
#
_entry.id   538ef04eb3efc3c5fd492460ad0fc37c
#
_cell.length_a   1.000
_cell.length_b   1.000
_cell.length_c   1.000
_cell.angle_alpha   90.00
_cell.angle_beta   90.00
_cell.angle_gamma   90.00
#
_symmetry.space_group_name_H-M   'P 1'
#
loop_
_entity.id
_entity.type
_entity.pdbx_description
1 polymer ?
#
loop_
_entity_poly.entity_id
_entity_poly.type
_entity_poly.pdbx_seq_one_letter_code
_entity_poly.pdbx_strand_id
1 'polypeptide(L)'
;MQPEFPEVQGAVRSEELGSSHGVSPASLRRRTCCSQKENSMKTELQSADTVRRPVRGAQMPPLTRDTPTQMASLTEIAAQPTAVVYCEGNFARIDGKTANGLVRHSEAYRIVSVIDSTHSGENSGLVLDDAINSTPIFESLDAAVAQEASMPDTFIYGMAPSTGRLSMADRGVILDAIARGMNIVSGLHEYLSEDVEIAQAASERQVSIRDIRKPKRSKDMRLFDGSVADVHALRIAVLGTDCAIGKRTTATVLARALNAKGIKTVLVGTGQTGLMQGAKYGVAMDAVPPQFCCGELEGVIVAASEAEQPDVILIEGQGALSHPAFCTSAFILRGSQPDAVILQHAPKRAHRCDFPNMPMPTPASEIALIEAFSDTKVIGMTLNHEGMSDAEIKSTIAAQSEKLGLPVTDALSRPAAHLLAMVVGAYPGLEQGIPKVAV
;
A
#
# COMPACT_ATOMS: atom_id res chain seq x y z
N MET A 1 -15.44 -16.17 -41.98
CA MET A 1 -16.88 -16.14 -41.76
C MET A 1 -17.11 -15.43 -40.45
N GLN A 2 -17.39 -14.15 -40.51
CA GLN A 2 -17.79 -13.35 -39.33
C GLN A 2 -19.31 -13.42 -39.25
N PRO A 3 -19.91 -13.44 -38.05
CA PRO A 3 -21.35 -13.24 -37.92
C PRO A 3 -21.67 -11.75 -37.83
N GLU A 4 -22.55 -11.31 -38.76
CA GLU A 4 -23.15 -9.98 -38.77
C GLU A 4 -24.17 -9.81 -37.65
N PHE A 5 -24.18 -8.65 -36.99
CA PHE A 5 -25.24 -8.22 -36.10
C PHE A 5 -26.24 -7.34 -36.85
N PRO A 6 -27.56 -7.45 -36.63
CA PRO A 6 -28.57 -6.65 -37.33
C PRO A 6 -28.67 -5.24 -36.71
N GLU A 7 -28.70 -4.25 -37.61
CA GLU A 7 -29.10 -2.86 -37.34
C GLU A 7 -30.59 -2.77 -36.94
N VAL A 8 -30.87 -2.08 -35.85
CA VAL A 8 -32.23 -1.66 -35.52
C VAL A 8 -32.39 -0.19 -35.91
N GLN A 9 -33.10 0.06 -37.01
CA GLN A 9 -33.61 1.38 -37.41
C GLN A 9 -34.89 1.66 -36.61
N GLY A 10 -34.86 2.66 -35.76
CA GLY A 10 -36.04 3.22 -35.06
C GLY A 10 -36.29 4.64 -35.52
N ALA A 11 -37.36 4.85 -36.27
CA ALA A 11 -37.79 6.11 -36.84
C ALA A 11 -38.28 7.10 -35.77
N VAL A 12 -37.74 8.32 -35.85
CA VAL A 12 -38.26 9.49 -35.10
C VAL A 12 -39.43 10.08 -35.87
N ARG A 13 -40.60 10.11 -35.31
CA ARG A 13 -41.71 10.96 -35.75
C ARG A 13 -41.70 12.26 -34.96
N SER A 14 -41.62 13.35 -35.69
CA SER A 14 -41.90 14.72 -35.27
C SER A 14 -43.40 14.97 -35.31
N GLU A 15 -44.00 15.46 -34.21
CA GLU A 15 -45.28 16.17 -34.25
C GLU A 15 -45.12 17.54 -33.59
N GLU A 16 -45.31 18.56 -34.41
CA GLU A 16 -45.57 19.96 -34.04
C GLU A 16 -47.02 20.14 -33.66
N LEU A 17 -47.30 21.14 -32.83
CA LEU A 17 -48.49 21.99 -32.63
C LEU A 17 -48.71 22.15 -31.09
N GLY A 18 -48.86 23.30 -30.49
CA GLY A 18 -49.21 24.63 -30.87
C GLY A 18 -49.53 25.43 -29.58
N SER A 19 -49.10 26.66 -29.63
CA SER A 19 -49.58 27.89 -29.00
C SER A 19 -50.18 27.98 -27.59
N SER A 20 -49.58 28.91 -26.87
CA SER A 20 -50.14 29.98 -26.04
C SER A 20 -50.89 29.65 -24.73
N HIS A 21 -50.40 30.14 -23.64
CA HIS A 21 -50.97 31.25 -22.86
C HIS A 21 -50.03 31.61 -21.68
N GLY A 22 -49.75 32.89 -21.57
CA GLY A 22 -48.96 33.46 -20.53
C GLY A 22 -49.69 33.60 -19.20
N VAL A 23 -48.96 33.48 -18.10
CA VAL A 23 -49.29 34.14 -16.82
C VAL A 23 -48.00 34.62 -16.19
N SER A 24 -48.05 35.88 -15.77
CA SER A 24 -47.04 36.70 -15.20
C SER A 24 -46.68 36.33 -13.74
N PRO A 25 -45.55 36.85 -13.18
CA PRO A 25 -44.98 36.37 -11.94
C PRO A 25 -45.56 36.98 -10.68
N ALA A 26 -45.75 36.19 -9.65
CA ALA A 26 -46.11 36.71 -8.31
C ALA A 26 -45.16 36.23 -7.24
N SER A 27 -44.41 37.21 -6.76
CA SER A 27 -44.02 37.49 -5.37
C SER A 27 -43.32 36.39 -4.53
N LEU A 28 -42.02 36.65 -4.35
CA LEU A 28 -41.30 36.28 -3.14
C LEU A 28 -42.02 36.72 -1.88
N ARG A 29 -42.30 35.83 -0.98
CA ARG A 29 -42.45 36.12 0.44
C ARG A 29 -41.40 35.38 1.25
N ARG A 30 -40.44 36.13 1.73
CA ARG A 30 -39.60 35.81 2.88
C ARG A 30 -40.49 35.54 4.08
N ARG A 31 -40.39 34.41 4.72
CA ARG A 31 -40.81 34.28 6.12
C ARG A 31 -39.59 34.17 7.01
N THR A 32 -39.25 35.29 7.57
CA THR A 32 -38.61 35.45 8.87
C THR A 32 -39.54 34.95 9.95
N CYS A 33 -39.11 34.01 10.75
CA CYS A 33 -39.67 33.72 12.07
C CYS A 33 -38.52 33.28 12.93
N CYS A 34 -38.07 34.10 13.71
CA CYS A 34 -38.45 34.68 14.98
C CYS A 34 -37.67 33.99 16.10
N SER A 35 -36.75 34.76 16.58
CA SER A 35 -36.18 34.71 17.94
C SER A 35 -37.27 34.49 18.98
N GLN A 36 -37.04 33.60 19.90
CA GLN A 36 -37.34 33.70 21.34
C GLN A 36 -37.42 32.30 21.93
N LYS A 37 -36.37 31.93 22.63
CA LYS A 37 -36.42 31.26 23.93
C LYS A 37 -34.98 31.11 24.44
N GLU A 38 -34.37 32.24 24.80
CA GLU A 38 -33.46 32.28 25.91
C GLU A 38 -34.33 32.40 27.17
N ASN A 39 -34.26 31.41 28.03
CA ASN A 39 -34.20 31.52 29.48
C ASN A 39 -34.64 30.19 30.12
N SER A 40 -33.86 29.82 31.06
CA SER A 40 -34.09 28.72 32.03
C SER A 40 -33.32 27.46 31.77
N MET A 41 -32.09 27.43 32.24
CA MET A 41 -31.48 26.33 33.03
C MET A 41 -30.07 26.71 33.41
N LYS A 42 -29.96 27.70 34.31
CA LYS A 42 -28.86 27.79 35.26
C LYS A 42 -29.43 27.31 36.57
N THR A 43 -28.97 26.18 37.01
CA THR A 43 -28.81 25.74 38.39
C THR A 43 -28.77 24.21 38.41
N GLU A 44 -27.61 23.69 38.75
CA GLU A 44 -27.28 22.52 39.54
C GLU A 44 -25.98 21.88 39.08
N LEU A 45 -24.89 22.54 39.44
CA LEU A 45 -23.60 21.87 39.64
C LEU A 45 -23.49 21.62 41.16
N GLN A 46 -23.95 20.48 41.60
CA GLN A 46 -23.58 19.96 42.89
C GLN A 46 -22.66 18.77 42.72
N SER A 47 -21.51 18.93 43.35
CA SER A 47 -20.45 18.00 43.64
C SER A 47 -20.90 16.56 43.90
N ALA A 48 -20.30 15.62 43.22
CA ALA A 48 -20.19 14.24 43.65
C ALA A 48 -18.70 13.85 43.77
N ASP A 49 -18.16 14.11 44.92
CA ASP A 49 -16.95 13.45 45.41
C ASP A 49 -17.23 11.95 45.53
N THR A 50 -16.67 11.18 44.63
CA THR A 50 -16.66 9.72 44.70
C THR A 50 -15.27 9.25 45.10
N VAL A 51 -15.15 8.97 46.39
CA VAL A 51 -14.05 8.31 47.10
C VAL A 51 -13.52 7.12 46.29
N ARG A 52 -12.30 7.20 45.81
CA ARG A 52 -11.54 6.06 45.28
C ARG A 52 -11.09 5.19 46.43
N ARG A 53 -11.63 3.96 46.55
CA ARG A 53 -11.09 2.91 47.38
C ARG A 53 -9.81 2.36 46.75
N PRO A 54 -8.71 2.17 47.50
CA PRO A 54 -7.50 1.55 46.99
C PRO A 54 -7.72 0.06 46.78
N VAL A 55 -7.48 -0.44 45.57
CA VAL A 55 -7.37 -1.87 45.29
C VAL A 55 -6.03 -2.35 45.81
N ARG A 56 -6.06 -3.33 46.68
CA ARG A 56 -4.88 -3.97 47.28
C ARG A 56 -3.97 -4.55 46.22
N GLY A 57 -2.67 -4.18 46.26
CA GLY A 57 -1.63 -4.67 45.40
C GLY A 57 -1.45 -6.18 45.53
N ALA A 58 -1.47 -6.85 44.38
CA ALA A 58 -0.88 -8.16 44.21
C ALA A 58 0.64 -7.96 44.02
N GLN A 59 1.40 -8.48 44.98
CA GLN A 59 2.87 -8.53 44.91
C GLN A 59 3.29 -9.45 43.77
N MET A 60 3.96 -8.89 42.77
CA MET A 60 4.70 -9.65 41.76
C MET A 60 5.96 -10.24 42.40
N PRO A 61 6.33 -11.50 42.08
CA PRO A 61 7.59 -12.08 42.57
C PRO A 61 8.79 -11.36 41.95
N PRO A 62 9.95 -11.33 42.61
CA PRO A 62 11.12 -10.63 42.12
C PRO A 62 11.67 -11.29 40.86
N LEU A 63 11.92 -10.49 39.82
CA LEU A 63 12.67 -10.87 38.64
C LEU A 63 14.12 -11.16 39.03
N THR A 64 14.49 -12.42 38.98
CA THR A 64 15.89 -12.84 39.07
C THR A 64 16.65 -12.34 37.83
N ARG A 65 17.56 -11.39 38.06
CA ARG A 65 18.63 -11.12 37.08
C ARG A 65 19.58 -12.31 37.17
N ASP A 66 19.69 -13.03 36.05
CA ASP A 66 20.94 -13.68 35.62
C ASP A 66 20.66 -14.48 34.36
N THR A 67 21.03 -13.93 33.21
CA THR A 67 21.62 -14.73 32.12
C THR A 67 22.31 -13.78 31.12
N PRO A 68 23.59 -13.96 30.82
CA PRO A 68 24.25 -13.15 29.79
C PRO A 68 23.64 -13.48 28.43
N THR A 69 23.34 -12.44 27.69
CA THR A 69 22.93 -12.49 26.30
C THR A 69 23.98 -13.26 25.51
N GLN A 70 23.74 -14.52 25.21
CA GLN A 70 24.46 -15.25 24.19
C GLN A 70 24.16 -14.53 22.87
N MET A 71 25.18 -13.91 22.30
CA MET A 71 25.20 -13.54 20.89
C MET A 71 24.94 -14.82 20.10
N ALA A 72 23.74 -14.95 19.53
CA ALA A 72 23.41 -16.00 18.59
C ALA A 72 24.43 -15.89 17.46
N SER A 73 25.18 -16.96 17.25
CA SER A 73 26.11 -17.07 16.15
C SER A 73 25.37 -16.92 14.83
N LEU A 74 25.99 -16.26 13.85
CA LEU A 74 25.53 -16.00 12.48
C LEU A 74 25.22 -17.28 11.65
N THR A 75 24.92 -18.40 12.27
CA THR A 75 24.75 -19.71 11.62
C THR A 75 23.32 -20.25 11.59
N GLU A 76 22.33 -19.49 12.05
CA GLU A 76 20.90 -19.85 11.88
C GLU A 76 20.10 -18.71 11.24
N ILE A 77 20.53 -18.21 10.11
CA ILE A 77 19.60 -17.64 9.14
C ILE A 77 18.95 -18.87 8.51
N ALA A 78 17.76 -19.25 9.01
CA ALA A 78 16.92 -20.22 8.32
C ALA A 78 16.85 -19.80 6.86
N ALA A 79 17.25 -20.65 5.94
CA ALA A 79 17.28 -20.35 4.52
C ALA A 79 15.89 -19.84 4.13
N GLN A 80 15.83 -18.67 3.52
CA GLN A 80 14.56 -18.09 3.05
C GLN A 80 13.88 -19.12 2.16
N PRO A 81 12.54 -19.36 2.30
CA PRO A 81 11.84 -20.28 1.42
C PRO A 81 11.98 -19.84 -0.03
N THR A 82 12.17 -20.82 -0.90
CA THR A 82 12.28 -20.58 -2.34
C THR A 82 10.92 -20.35 -2.95
N ALA A 83 10.84 -19.47 -3.95
CA ALA A 83 9.58 -19.18 -4.61
C ALA A 83 9.72 -19.00 -6.11
N VAL A 84 8.75 -19.55 -6.84
CA VAL A 84 8.48 -19.25 -8.25
C VAL A 84 7.36 -18.22 -8.32
N VAL A 85 7.53 -17.18 -9.14
CA VAL A 85 6.54 -16.12 -9.31
C VAL A 85 5.86 -16.27 -10.65
N TYR A 86 4.55 -16.51 -10.65
CA TYR A 86 3.74 -16.59 -11.86
C TYR A 86 3.22 -15.23 -12.28
N CYS A 87 3.51 -14.83 -13.51
CA CYS A 87 3.17 -13.50 -14.05
C CYS A 87 2.90 -13.52 -15.56
N GLU A 88 2.18 -14.53 -16.03
CA GLU A 88 1.95 -14.82 -17.45
C GLU A 88 1.44 -13.61 -18.24
N GLY A 89 2.17 -13.21 -19.29
CA GLY A 89 1.88 -12.11 -20.18
C GLY A 89 1.89 -10.72 -19.55
N ASN A 90 2.32 -10.60 -18.27
CA ASN A 90 2.21 -9.36 -17.49
C ASN A 90 3.51 -8.91 -16.80
N PHE A 91 4.58 -9.65 -16.93
CA PHE A 91 5.86 -9.24 -16.35
C PHE A 91 6.33 -7.92 -16.97
N ALA A 92 6.92 -7.04 -16.17
CA ALA A 92 7.26 -5.66 -16.52
C ALA A 92 6.06 -4.74 -16.87
N ARG A 93 4.82 -5.24 -16.80
CA ARG A 93 3.60 -4.43 -17.03
C ARG A 93 2.95 -4.03 -15.70
N ILE A 94 1.90 -3.20 -15.79
CA ILE A 94 1.17 -2.68 -14.61
C ILE A 94 0.53 -3.80 -13.80
N ASP A 95 -0.11 -4.78 -14.44
CA ASP A 95 -0.74 -5.91 -13.75
C ASP A 95 0.30 -6.89 -13.15
N GLY A 96 1.55 -6.86 -13.62
CA GLY A 96 2.69 -7.57 -13.06
C GLY A 96 3.38 -6.84 -11.89
N LYS A 97 2.85 -5.74 -11.39
CA LYS A 97 3.49 -4.91 -10.34
C LYS A 97 3.91 -5.70 -9.08
N THR A 98 3.18 -6.75 -8.73
CA THR A 98 3.52 -7.60 -7.58
C THR A 98 4.74 -8.46 -7.90
N ALA A 99 4.77 -9.13 -9.07
CA ALA A 99 5.93 -9.89 -9.53
C ALA A 99 7.17 -9.01 -9.67
N ASN A 100 7.02 -7.84 -10.32
CA ASN A 100 8.10 -6.86 -10.50
C ASN A 100 8.68 -6.43 -9.14
N GLY A 101 7.81 -6.19 -8.16
CA GLY A 101 8.20 -5.84 -6.80
C GLY A 101 8.92 -6.97 -6.06
N LEU A 102 8.45 -8.20 -6.18
CA LEU A 102 9.05 -9.37 -5.57
C LEU A 102 10.46 -9.64 -6.10
N VAL A 103 10.63 -9.59 -7.42
CA VAL A 103 11.95 -9.77 -8.06
C VAL A 103 12.97 -8.73 -7.58
N ARG A 104 12.55 -7.47 -7.42
CA ARG A 104 13.43 -6.38 -6.97
C ARG A 104 13.72 -6.39 -5.46
N HIS A 105 12.74 -6.74 -4.65
CA HIS A 105 12.76 -6.39 -3.22
C HIS A 105 12.16 -7.44 -2.28
N SER A 106 12.09 -8.72 -2.66
CA SER A 106 11.62 -9.75 -1.72
C SER A 106 12.60 -9.91 -0.55
N GLU A 107 12.06 -9.88 0.66
CA GLU A 107 12.75 -10.20 1.93
C GLU A 107 12.18 -11.47 2.57
N ALA A 108 10.98 -11.90 2.13
CA ALA A 108 10.33 -13.11 2.63
C ALA A 108 10.73 -14.38 1.86
N TYR A 109 11.07 -14.23 0.58
CA TYR A 109 11.33 -15.36 -0.31
C TYR A 109 12.60 -15.15 -1.13
N ARG A 110 13.33 -16.21 -1.37
CA ARG A 110 14.35 -16.27 -2.42
C ARG A 110 13.63 -16.58 -3.75
N ILE A 111 13.44 -15.58 -4.58
CA ILE A 111 12.80 -15.78 -5.89
C ILE A 111 13.77 -16.51 -6.80
N VAL A 112 13.43 -17.73 -7.21
CA VAL A 112 14.26 -18.58 -8.04
C VAL A 112 13.97 -18.40 -9.53
N SER A 113 12.72 -18.14 -9.89
CA SER A 113 12.33 -17.87 -11.28
C SER A 113 11.01 -17.11 -11.38
N VAL A 114 10.77 -16.54 -12.57
CA VAL A 114 9.48 -15.99 -13.01
C VAL A 114 8.92 -16.87 -14.11
N ILE A 115 7.60 -17.05 -14.15
CA ILE A 115 6.88 -17.68 -15.24
C ILE A 115 6.17 -16.60 -16.03
N ASP A 116 6.61 -16.38 -17.26
CA ASP A 116 5.97 -15.53 -18.26
C ASP A 116 6.43 -15.95 -19.66
N SER A 117 5.55 -16.56 -20.43
CA SER A 117 5.88 -17.09 -21.77
C SER A 117 6.31 -16.00 -22.75
N THR A 118 5.89 -14.73 -22.53
CA THR A 118 6.23 -13.60 -23.41
C THR A 118 7.68 -13.14 -23.26
N HIS A 119 8.33 -13.48 -22.14
CA HIS A 119 9.72 -13.16 -21.82
C HIS A 119 10.59 -14.39 -21.57
N SER A 120 10.13 -15.57 -22.01
CA SER A 120 10.85 -16.83 -21.79
C SER A 120 12.28 -16.79 -22.34
N GLY A 121 13.23 -17.25 -21.52
CA GLY A 121 14.66 -17.25 -21.85
C GLY A 121 15.38 -15.92 -21.54
N GLU A 122 14.67 -14.88 -21.13
CA GLU A 122 15.25 -13.62 -20.74
C GLU A 122 15.62 -13.62 -19.24
N ASN A 123 16.41 -12.62 -18.83
CA ASN A 123 16.73 -12.37 -17.43
C ASN A 123 15.81 -11.29 -16.85
N SER A 124 15.19 -11.57 -15.72
CA SER A 124 14.18 -10.67 -15.15
C SER A 124 14.73 -9.29 -14.77
N GLY A 125 15.99 -9.19 -14.40
CA GLY A 125 16.63 -7.91 -14.11
C GLY A 125 16.89 -7.09 -15.37
N LEU A 126 17.24 -7.73 -16.49
CA LEU A 126 17.37 -7.04 -17.79
C LEU A 126 16.01 -6.48 -18.24
N VAL A 127 14.94 -7.27 -18.08
CA VAL A 127 13.59 -6.83 -18.46
C VAL A 127 13.06 -5.69 -17.60
N LEU A 128 13.44 -5.65 -16.31
CA LEU A 128 12.92 -4.65 -15.37
C LEU A 128 13.79 -3.40 -15.25
N ASP A 129 15.11 -3.55 -15.25
CA ASP A 129 16.05 -2.53 -14.77
C ASP A 129 17.33 -2.41 -15.61
N ASP A 130 17.36 -3.02 -16.81
CA ASP A 130 18.54 -3.08 -17.70
C ASP A 130 19.80 -3.66 -17.01
N ALA A 131 19.63 -4.46 -15.97
CA ALA A 131 20.71 -5.03 -15.17
C ALA A 131 20.50 -6.53 -14.90
N ILE A 132 21.53 -7.35 -15.12
CA ILE A 132 21.45 -8.79 -14.88
C ILE A 132 21.26 -9.07 -13.37
N ASN A 133 20.29 -9.94 -13.06
CA ASN A 133 20.12 -10.51 -11.72
C ASN A 133 20.17 -12.06 -11.77
N SER A 134 19.87 -12.73 -10.65
CA SER A 134 19.93 -14.20 -10.54
C SER A 134 18.59 -14.89 -10.89
N THR A 135 17.58 -14.16 -11.38
CA THR A 135 16.22 -14.69 -11.57
C THR A 135 15.90 -14.83 -13.07
N PRO A 136 15.93 -16.07 -13.63
CA PRO A 136 15.54 -16.34 -15.01
C PRO A 136 14.02 -16.29 -15.19
N ILE A 137 13.59 -16.16 -16.45
CA ILE A 137 12.18 -16.22 -16.84
C ILE A 137 11.94 -17.47 -17.69
N PHE A 138 10.88 -18.23 -17.39
CA PHE A 138 10.50 -19.45 -18.10
C PHE A 138 9.08 -19.34 -18.66
N GLU A 139 8.80 -20.16 -19.70
CA GLU A 139 7.49 -20.21 -20.35
C GLU A 139 6.43 -20.98 -19.56
N SER A 140 6.83 -21.79 -18.57
CA SER A 140 5.90 -22.65 -17.83
C SER A 140 6.44 -23.06 -16.47
N LEU A 141 5.55 -23.58 -15.62
CA LEU A 141 5.93 -24.18 -14.33
C LEU A 141 6.84 -25.39 -14.52
N ASP A 142 6.59 -26.23 -15.53
CA ASP A 142 7.43 -27.38 -15.86
C ASP A 142 8.86 -26.96 -16.16
N ALA A 143 9.03 -25.95 -17.00
CA ALA A 143 10.36 -25.44 -17.37
C ALA A 143 11.07 -24.82 -16.16
N ALA A 144 10.37 -24.06 -15.33
CA ALA A 144 10.93 -23.44 -14.14
C ALA A 144 11.41 -24.49 -13.12
N VAL A 145 10.60 -25.51 -12.84
CA VAL A 145 10.94 -26.57 -11.87
C VAL A 145 12.06 -27.47 -12.39
N ALA A 146 12.12 -27.74 -13.69
CA ALA A 146 13.17 -28.61 -14.30
C ALA A 146 14.59 -28.03 -14.16
N GLN A 147 14.73 -26.73 -13.93
CA GLN A 147 16.03 -26.06 -13.73
C GLN A 147 16.50 -26.04 -12.27
N GLU A 148 15.62 -26.33 -11.33
CA GLU A 148 15.93 -26.27 -9.91
C GLU A 148 16.43 -27.64 -9.39
N ALA A 149 17.41 -27.62 -8.49
CA ALA A 149 17.95 -28.85 -7.87
C ALA A 149 16.93 -29.51 -6.91
N SER A 150 15.96 -28.76 -6.42
CA SER A 150 14.86 -29.21 -5.57
C SER A 150 13.59 -28.45 -5.90
N MET A 151 12.43 -29.04 -5.61
CA MET A 151 11.14 -28.39 -5.77
C MET A 151 11.13 -27.07 -4.99
N PRO A 152 10.77 -25.94 -5.62
CA PRO A 152 10.58 -24.69 -4.89
C PRO A 152 9.46 -24.81 -3.84
N ASP A 153 9.66 -24.16 -2.69
CA ASP A 153 8.72 -24.25 -1.55
C ASP A 153 7.37 -23.61 -1.82
N THR A 154 7.35 -22.58 -2.68
CA THR A 154 6.19 -21.71 -2.81
C THR A 154 5.95 -21.30 -4.26
N PHE A 155 4.70 -21.32 -4.67
CA PHE A 155 4.19 -20.69 -5.87
C PHE A 155 3.50 -19.40 -5.50
N ILE A 156 3.94 -18.27 -6.05
CA ILE A 156 3.37 -16.95 -5.80
C ILE A 156 2.61 -16.49 -7.05
N TYR A 157 1.32 -16.24 -6.92
CA TYR A 157 0.55 -15.58 -7.97
C TYR A 157 0.91 -14.09 -7.99
N GLY A 158 1.79 -13.70 -8.91
CA GLY A 158 2.43 -12.39 -8.98
C GLY A 158 1.66 -11.32 -9.75
N MET A 159 0.49 -11.65 -10.27
CA MET A 159 -0.37 -10.70 -10.99
C MET A 159 -1.35 -9.98 -10.08
N ALA A 160 -1.75 -8.79 -10.49
CA ALA A 160 -2.77 -7.98 -9.84
C ALA A 160 -3.74 -7.43 -10.89
N PRO A 161 -4.53 -8.32 -11.53
CA PRO A 161 -5.48 -7.92 -12.55
C PRO A 161 -6.53 -6.95 -11.97
N SER A 162 -6.99 -6.01 -12.77
CA SER A 162 -8.00 -5.01 -12.35
C SER A 162 -9.31 -5.65 -11.87
N THR A 163 -9.64 -6.85 -12.39
CA THR A 163 -10.80 -7.63 -11.94
C THR A 163 -10.64 -8.21 -10.54
N GLY A 164 -9.40 -8.40 -10.07
CA GLY A 164 -9.08 -9.09 -8.81
C GLY A 164 -9.43 -10.58 -8.78
N ARG A 165 -9.74 -11.19 -9.94
CA ARG A 165 -10.24 -12.56 -10.08
C ARG A 165 -9.26 -13.46 -10.81
N LEU A 166 -9.33 -14.75 -10.49
CA LEU A 166 -8.55 -15.80 -11.14
C LEU A 166 -9.15 -16.18 -12.50
N SER A 167 -8.30 -16.30 -13.53
CA SER A 167 -8.72 -16.88 -14.80
C SER A 167 -8.76 -18.41 -14.74
N MET A 168 -9.52 -19.04 -15.65
CA MET A 168 -9.55 -20.51 -15.72
C MET A 168 -8.20 -21.12 -16.10
N ALA A 169 -7.40 -20.43 -16.92
CA ALA A 169 -6.06 -20.88 -17.28
C ALA A 169 -5.13 -20.85 -16.06
N ASP A 170 -5.11 -19.74 -15.33
CA ASP A 170 -4.28 -19.59 -14.13
C ASP A 170 -4.67 -20.57 -13.01
N ARG A 171 -5.98 -20.88 -12.93
CA ARG A 171 -6.50 -21.89 -12.02
C ARG A 171 -5.82 -23.26 -12.22
N GLY A 172 -5.67 -23.68 -13.47
CA GLY A 172 -4.99 -24.92 -13.80
C GLY A 172 -3.53 -24.95 -13.34
N VAL A 173 -2.81 -23.83 -13.50
CA VAL A 173 -1.41 -23.72 -13.06
C VAL A 173 -1.29 -23.75 -11.53
N ILE A 174 -2.23 -23.13 -10.81
CA ILE A 174 -2.27 -23.18 -9.33
C ILE A 174 -2.50 -24.61 -8.85
N LEU A 175 -3.45 -25.35 -9.44
CA LEU A 175 -3.72 -26.74 -9.10
C LEU A 175 -2.52 -27.66 -9.40
N ASP A 176 -1.77 -27.40 -10.50
CA ASP A 176 -0.53 -28.11 -10.80
C ASP A 176 0.57 -27.81 -9.76
N ALA A 177 0.73 -26.56 -9.35
CA ALA A 177 1.66 -26.19 -8.27
C ALA A 177 1.32 -26.92 -6.95
N ILE A 178 0.04 -26.97 -6.58
CA ILE A 178 -0.44 -27.72 -5.42
C ILE A 178 -0.13 -29.22 -5.55
N ALA A 179 -0.39 -29.81 -6.73
CA ALA A 179 -0.11 -31.22 -7.00
C ALA A 179 1.38 -31.59 -6.84
N ARG A 180 2.28 -30.62 -7.04
CA ARG A 180 3.74 -30.73 -6.83
C ARG A 180 4.17 -30.49 -5.38
N GLY A 181 3.24 -30.14 -4.49
CA GLY A 181 3.53 -29.90 -3.07
C GLY A 181 4.03 -28.48 -2.76
N MET A 182 3.80 -27.51 -3.62
CA MET A 182 4.17 -26.12 -3.40
C MET A 182 3.09 -25.40 -2.57
N ASN A 183 3.50 -24.58 -1.60
CA ASN A 183 2.60 -23.66 -0.91
C ASN A 183 2.14 -22.55 -1.88
N ILE A 184 0.93 -22.05 -1.70
CA ILE A 184 0.35 -21.02 -2.56
C ILE A 184 0.27 -19.69 -1.84
N VAL A 185 0.71 -18.62 -2.51
CA VAL A 185 0.56 -17.24 -2.04
C VAL A 185 -0.19 -16.45 -3.10
N SER A 186 -1.30 -15.84 -2.72
CA SER A 186 -2.16 -15.06 -3.62
C SER A 186 -2.45 -13.67 -3.07
N GLY A 187 -2.47 -12.68 -3.95
CA GLY A 187 -2.91 -11.32 -3.67
C GLY A 187 -4.21 -10.94 -4.37
N LEU A 188 -4.99 -11.89 -4.84
CA LEU A 188 -6.29 -11.65 -5.44
C LEU A 188 -7.32 -11.17 -4.41
N HIS A 189 -8.41 -10.56 -4.87
CA HIS A 189 -9.60 -10.28 -4.06
C HIS A 189 -10.49 -11.51 -3.93
N GLU A 190 -10.34 -12.49 -4.82
CA GLU A 190 -10.90 -13.81 -4.72
C GLU A 190 -9.99 -14.68 -3.86
N TYR A 191 -10.51 -15.20 -2.75
CA TYR A 191 -9.70 -15.96 -1.79
C TYR A 191 -9.62 -17.41 -2.22
N LEU A 192 -8.42 -17.86 -2.59
CA LEU A 192 -8.18 -19.24 -3.02
C LEU A 192 -8.46 -20.26 -1.90
N SER A 193 -8.28 -19.86 -0.64
CA SER A 193 -8.61 -20.69 0.52
C SER A 193 -10.12 -20.91 0.73
N GLU A 194 -10.98 -20.18 0.03
CA GLU A 194 -12.44 -20.35 0.04
C GLU A 194 -12.97 -21.06 -1.21
N ASP A 195 -12.12 -21.25 -2.20
CA ASP A 195 -12.46 -22.06 -3.36
C ASP A 195 -12.43 -23.55 -3.00
N VAL A 196 -13.53 -24.24 -3.21
CA VAL A 196 -13.72 -25.64 -2.74
C VAL A 196 -12.71 -26.59 -3.35
N GLU A 197 -12.45 -26.50 -4.65
CA GLU A 197 -11.53 -27.40 -5.36
C GLU A 197 -10.08 -27.13 -4.97
N ILE A 198 -9.67 -25.86 -4.95
CA ILE A 198 -8.31 -25.46 -4.61
C ILE A 198 -8.01 -25.78 -3.13
N ALA A 199 -8.95 -25.48 -2.22
CA ALA A 199 -8.80 -25.77 -0.80
C ALA A 199 -8.73 -27.26 -0.52
N GLN A 200 -9.54 -28.09 -1.21
CA GLN A 200 -9.50 -29.54 -1.10
C GLN A 200 -8.16 -30.08 -1.60
N ALA A 201 -7.71 -29.67 -2.80
CA ALA A 201 -6.43 -30.11 -3.37
C ALA A 201 -5.25 -29.75 -2.45
N ALA A 202 -5.24 -28.54 -1.86
CA ALA A 202 -4.22 -28.12 -0.92
C ALA A 202 -4.23 -28.95 0.37
N SER A 203 -5.42 -29.27 0.90
CA SER A 203 -5.56 -30.12 2.08
C SER A 203 -5.04 -31.54 1.84
N GLU A 204 -5.38 -32.14 0.69
CA GLU A 204 -4.91 -33.46 0.30
C GLU A 204 -3.39 -33.55 0.14
N ARG A 205 -2.76 -32.47 -0.30
CA ARG A 205 -1.30 -32.37 -0.47
C ARG A 205 -0.58 -31.81 0.75
N GLN A 206 -1.29 -31.41 1.80
CA GLN A 206 -0.75 -30.79 3.01
C GLN A 206 0.06 -29.52 2.74
N VAL A 207 -0.33 -28.74 1.73
CA VAL A 207 0.24 -27.44 1.41
C VAL A 207 -0.64 -26.30 1.93
N SER A 208 -0.03 -25.18 2.24
CA SER A 208 -0.75 -24.00 2.74
C SER A 208 -1.19 -23.08 1.61
N ILE A 209 -2.35 -22.43 1.78
CA ILE A 209 -2.79 -21.30 0.95
C ILE A 209 -2.77 -20.06 1.81
N ARG A 210 -2.02 -19.04 1.37
CA ARG A 210 -1.95 -17.74 2.00
C ARG A 210 -2.57 -16.68 1.10
N ASP A 211 -3.81 -16.31 1.38
CA ASP A 211 -4.49 -15.17 0.74
C ASP A 211 -4.12 -13.89 1.49
N ILE A 212 -3.23 -13.12 0.91
CA ILE A 212 -2.64 -11.93 1.53
C ILE A 212 -3.69 -10.85 1.84
N ARG A 213 -4.71 -10.73 0.99
CA ARG A 213 -5.82 -9.79 1.15
C ARG A 213 -6.93 -10.27 2.07
N LYS A 214 -6.93 -11.54 2.48
CA LYS A 214 -8.00 -12.07 3.33
C LYS A 214 -7.95 -11.41 4.70
N PRO A 215 -8.94 -10.56 5.03
CA PRO A 215 -8.92 -9.83 6.30
C PRO A 215 -9.31 -10.77 7.47
N LYS A 216 -9.08 -10.31 8.68
CA LYS A 216 -9.64 -10.93 9.89
C LYS A 216 -11.15 -10.95 9.79
N ARG A 217 -11.81 -11.82 10.58
CA ARG A 217 -13.27 -11.77 10.71
C ARG A 217 -13.69 -10.45 11.35
N SER A 218 -14.82 -9.88 10.95
CA SER A 218 -15.28 -8.56 11.40
C SER A 218 -15.33 -8.41 12.93
N LYS A 219 -15.62 -9.49 13.67
CA LYS A 219 -15.60 -9.49 15.14
C LYS A 219 -14.21 -9.38 15.76
N ASP A 220 -13.17 -9.70 14.99
CA ASP A 220 -11.77 -9.71 15.41
C ASP A 220 -11.01 -8.47 14.86
N MET A 221 -11.71 -7.60 14.12
CA MET A 221 -11.15 -6.35 13.58
C MET A 221 -11.22 -5.24 14.62
N ARG A 222 -10.19 -4.38 14.58
CA ARG A 222 -10.07 -3.24 15.48
C ARG A 222 -10.78 -2.00 14.93
N LEU A 223 -11.53 -1.32 15.78
CA LEU A 223 -11.97 0.05 15.54
C LEU A 223 -10.87 1.04 15.95
N PHE A 224 -10.83 2.18 15.29
CA PHE A 224 -9.92 3.27 15.66
C PHE A 224 -10.26 3.80 17.06
N ASP A 225 -9.26 3.89 17.94
CA ASP A 225 -9.41 4.36 19.32
C ASP A 225 -8.47 5.52 19.69
N GLY A 226 -7.61 5.94 18.78
CA GLY A 226 -6.69 7.07 18.95
C GLY A 226 -5.35 6.69 19.59
N SER A 227 -5.06 5.42 19.85
CA SER A 227 -3.80 4.97 20.47
C SER A 227 -2.56 5.24 19.60
N VAL A 228 -2.73 5.55 18.30
CA VAL A 228 -1.64 6.01 17.45
C VAL A 228 -0.99 7.32 17.96
N ALA A 229 -1.71 8.12 18.75
CA ALA A 229 -1.18 9.34 19.37
C ALA A 229 -0.07 9.06 20.41
N ASP A 230 -0.04 7.86 20.99
CA ASP A 230 0.98 7.45 21.98
C ASP A 230 2.25 6.89 21.29
N VAL A 231 2.27 6.81 19.97
CA VAL A 231 3.42 6.34 19.19
C VAL A 231 4.46 7.45 19.08
N HIS A 232 5.63 7.26 19.70
CA HIS A 232 6.72 8.25 19.71
C HIS A 232 7.55 8.28 18.45
N ALA A 233 7.56 7.19 17.65
CA ALA A 233 8.29 7.12 16.39
C ALA A 233 7.79 8.17 15.39
N LEU A 234 8.70 8.77 14.62
CA LEU A 234 8.34 9.64 13.51
C LEU A 234 7.60 8.83 12.44
N ARG A 235 6.36 9.19 12.14
CA ARG A 235 5.51 8.51 11.14
C ARG A 235 5.57 9.27 9.82
N ILE A 236 6.07 8.61 8.77
CA ILE A 236 6.16 9.19 7.43
C ILE A 236 5.36 8.32 6.46
N ALA A 237 4.36 8.90 5.79
CA ALA A 237 3.63 8.21 4.75
C ALA A 237 4.21 8.53 3.36
N VAL A 238 4.38 7.51 2.51
CA VAL A 238 4.76 7.69 1.10
C VAL A 238 3.48 7.64 0.27
N LEU A 239 2.82 8.78 0.09
CA LEU A 239 1.60 8.92 -0.71
C LEU A 239 1.92 9.25 -2.17
N GLY A 240 0.93 9.48 -2.99
CA GLY A 240 1.19 9.79 -4.40
C GLY A 240 -0.01 10.29 -5.16
N THR A 241 0.23 10.71 -6.40
CA THR A 241 -0.77 11.26 -7.30
C THR A 241 -1.63 10.21 -8.00
N ASP A 242 -1.25 8.92 -7.93
CA ASP A 242 -1.98 7.83 -8.61
C ASP A 242 -1.59 6.44 -8.08
N CYS A 243 -2.20 5.39 -8.65
CA CYS A 243 -1.83 3.98 -8.48
C CYS A 243 -0.57 3.62 -9.27
N ALA A 244 0.14 2.55 -8.87
CA ALA A 244 1.26 1.95 -9.60
C ALA A 244 2.34 2.95 -10.09
N ILE A 245 2.68 3.96 -9.29
CA ILE A 245 3.69 4.99 -9.60
C ILE A 245 4.99 4.84 -8.78
N GLY A 246 5.15 3.76 -7.99
CA GLY A 246 6.39 3.46 -7.27
C GLY A 246 6.42 3.83 -5.79
N LYS A 247 5.30 4.15 -5.14
CA LYS A 247 5.22 4.47 -3.69
C LYS A 247 5.89 3.42 -2.81
N ARG A 248 5.59 2.14 -3.04
CA ARG A 248 6.21 1.03 -2.31
C ARG A 248 7.73 0.98 -2.51
N THR A 249 8.20 1.15 -3.74
CA THR A 249 9.64 1.17 -4.06
C THR A 249 10.34 2.28 -3.30
N THR A 250 9.81 3.50 -3.34
CA THR A 250 10.34 4.65 -2.60
C THR A 250 10.39 4.38 -1.09
N ALA A 251 9.31 3.84 -0.50
CA ALA A 251 9.28 3.50 0.91
C ALA A 251 10.33 2.44 1.27
N THR A 252 10.52 1.41 0.44
CA THR A 252 11.52 0.36 0.65
C THR A 252 12.95 0.90 0.56
N VAL A 253 13.24 1.70 -0.48
CA VAL A 253 14.58 2.31 -0.66
C VAL A 253 14.90 3.25 0.50
N LEU A 254 13.94 4.05 0.93
CA LEU A 254 14.10 4.96 2.07
C LEU A 254 14.30 4.19 3.38
N ALA A 255 13.52 3.13 3.65
CA ALA A 255 13.68 2.30 4.85
C ALA A 255 15.10 1.72 4.94
N ARG A 256 15.60 1.18 3.83
CA ARG A 256 16.98 0.64 3.76
C ARG A 256 18.02 1.73 3.98
N ALA A 257 17.83 2.91 3.39
CA ALA A 257 18.77 4.03 3.55
C ALA A 257 18.83 4.54 4.99
N LEU A 258 17.68 4.67 5.66
CA LEU A 258 17.61 5.07 7.07
C LEU A 258 18.25 4.03 7.99
N ASN A 259 17.90 2.74 7.83
CA ASN A 259 18.50 1.65 8.60
C ASN A 259 20.02 1.55 8.38
N ALA A 260 20.52 1.74 7.16
CA ALA A 260 21.96 1.76 6.86
C ALA A 260 22.70 2.92 7.55
N LYS A 261 21.98 3.97 7.93
CA LYS A 261 22.50 5.10 8.73
C LYS A 261 22.36 4.89 10.24
N GLY A 262 21.80 3.76 10.67
CA GLY A 262 21.56 3.48 12.08
C GLY A 262 20.28 4.10 12.64
N ILE A 263 19.43 4.71 11.79
CA ILE A 263 18.10 5.22 12.16
C ILE A 263 17.15 4.03 12.07
N LYS A 264 16.76 3.47 13.21
CA LYS A 264 15.92 2.27 13.25
C LYS A 264 14.56 2.54 12.62
N THR A 265 14.31 1.92 11.47
CA THR A 265 13.13 2.19 10.65
C THR A 265 12.33 0.92 10.41
N VAL A 266 11.03 0.97 10.68
CA VAL A 266 10.06 -0.08 10.37
C VAL A 266 9.17 0.36 9.22
N LEU A 267 8.93 -0.56 8.27
CA LEU A 267 8.03 -0.34 7.14
C LEU A 267 6.71 -1.08 7.37
N VAL A 268 5.63 -0.32 7.37
CA VAL A 268 4.26 -0.83 7.47
C VAL A 268 3.69 -0.95 6.05
N GLY A 269 3.40 -2.18 5.63
CA GLY A 269 2.78 -2.50 4.35
C GLY A 269 1.27 -2.28 4.39
N THR A 270 0.70 -1.62 3.40
CA THR A 270 -0.74 -1.39 3.31
C THR A 270 -1.40 -2.10 2.12
N GLY A 271 -0.62 -2.76 1.31
CA GLY A 271 -1.07 -3.50 0.12
C GLY A 271 -0.43 -4.88 -0.02
N GLN A 272 -1.01 -5.69 -0.89
CA GLN A 272 -0.56 -7.08 -1.10
C GLN A 272 0.92 -7.19 -1.45
N THR A 273 1.44 -6.30 -2.31
CA THR A 273 2.85 -6.36 -2.73
C THR A 273 3.79 -6.20 -1.55
N GLY A 274 3.56 -5.21 -0.67
CA GLY A 274 4.37 -5.00 0.51
C GLY A 274 4.36 -6.18 1.48
N LEU A 275 3.18 -6.75 1.69
CA LEU A 275 3.00 -7.92 2.57
C LEU A 275 3.66 -9.17 2.00
N MET A 276 3.60 -9.39 0.68
CA MET A 276 4.27 -10.49 0.00
C MET A 276 5.80 -10.34 0.01
N GLN A 277 6.31 -9.13 -0.11
CA GLN A 277 7.74 -8.84 -0.05
C GLN A 277 8.36 -9.10 1.32
N GLY A 278 7.54 -9.22 2.37
CA GLY A 278 8.02 -9.51 3.72
C GLY A 278 7.86 -8.36 4.73
N ALA A 279 6.98 -7.38 4.46
CA ALA A 279 6.64 -6.41 5.48
C ALA A 279 6.15 -7.14 6.73
N LYS A 280 6.92 -7.05 7.82
CA LYS A 280 6.63 -7.73 9.10
C LYS A 280 5.33 -7.20 9.71
N TYR A 281 5.04 -5.94 9.50
CA TYR A 281 3.84 -5.24 9.94
C TYR A 281 3.05 -4.76 8.74
N GLY A 282 1.74 -4.94 8.76
CA GLY A 282 0.90 -4.41 7.70
C GLY A 282 -0.50 -4.98 7.63
N VAL A 283 -1.30 -4.39 6.77
CA VAL A 283 -2.70 -4.75 6.53
C VAL A 283 -3.06 -4.43 5.07
N ALA A 284 -3.73 -5.36 4.38
CA ALA A 284 -4.21 -5.11 3.02
C ALA A 284 -5.45 -4.19 3.09
N MET A 285 -5.22 -2.89 3.08
CA MET A 285 -6.23 -1.85 3.31
C MET A 285 -7.40 -1.90 2.33
N ASP A 286 -7.16 -2.34 1.10
CA ASP A 286 -8.16 -2.45 0.04
C ASP A 286 -9.11 -3.65 0.20
N ALA A 287 -8.87 -4.51 1.18
CA ALA A 287 -9.73 -5.66 1.51
C ALA A 287 -10.40 -5.54 2.88
N VAL A 288 -10.06 -4.52 3.67
CA VAL A 288 -10.67 -4.28 4.99
C VAL A 288 -11.96 -3.46 4.83
N PRO A 289 -13.07 -3.82 5.48
CA PRO A 289 -14.28 -3.00 5.48
C PRO A 289 -14.00 -1.57 5.98
N PRO A 290 -14.57 -0.54 5.35
CA PRO A 290 -14.22 0.87 5.58
C PRO A 290 -14.20 1.32 7.04
N GLN A 291 -15.14 0.84 7.86
CA GLN A 291 -15.22 1.23 9.27
C GLN A 291 -14.05 0.72 10.13
N PHE A 292 -13.33 -0.30 9.67
CA PHE A 292 -12.20 -0.90 10.40
C PHE A 292 -10.84 -0.46 9.84
N CYS A 293 -10.79 0.13 8.63
CA CYS A 293 -9.53 0.47 7.96
C CYS A 293 -8.59 1.30 8.84
N CYS A 294 -9.10 2.37 9.47
CA CYS A 294 -8.28 3.23 10.33
C CYS A 294 -7.80 2.47 11.57
N GLY A 295 -8.67 1.69 12.22
CA GLY A 295 -8.32 0.95 13.43
C GLY A 295 -7.37 -0.21 13.18
N GLU A 296 -7.53 -0.94 12.07
CA GLU A 296 -6.59 -2.01 11.68
C GLU A 296 -5.20 -1.45 11.39
N LEU A 297 -5.11 -0.31 10.69
CA LEU A 297 -3.83 0.35 10.41
C LEU A 297 -3.20 0.91 11.69
N GLU A 298 -3.97 1.59 12.53
CA GLU A 298 -3.54 2.05 13.86
C GLU A 298 -2.97 0.91 14.69
N GLY A 299 -3.70 -0.22 14.78
CA GLY A 299 -3.27 -1.38 15.55
C GLY A 299 -1.95 -1.97 15.07
N VAL A 300 -1.71 -1.98 13.75
CA VAL A 300 -0.44 -2.43 13.17
C VAL A 300 0.71 -1.47 13.51
N ILE A 301 0.46 -0.15 13.47
CA ILE A 301 1.46 0.87 13.80
C ILE A 301 1.83 0.81 15.28
N VAL A 302 0.84 0.70 16.18
CA VAL A 302 1.06 0.55 17.61
C VAL A 302 1.86 -0.72 17.90
N ALA A 303 1.46 -1.87 17.32
CA ALA A 303 2.17 -3.12 17.51
C ALA A 303 3.63 -3.05 17.00
N ALA A 304 3.88 -2.37 15.88
CA ALA A 304 5.22 -2.14 15.36
C ALA A 304 6.05 -1.26 16.31
N SER A 305 5.44 -0.21 16.85
CA SER A 305 6.08 0.70 17.82
C SER A 305 6.44 -0.02 19.12
N GLU A 306 5.52 -0.79 19.70
CA GLU A 306 5.73 -1.53 20.95
C GLU A 306 6.82 -2.61 20.81
N ALA A 307 6.77 -3.38 19.74
CA ALA A 307 7.67 -4.51 19.54
C ALA A 307 9.08 -4.08 19.10
N GLU A 308 9.19 -3.05 18.27
CA GLU A 308 10.47 -2.66 17.68
C GLU A 308 11.07 -1.40 18.28
N GLN A 309 10.26 -0.53 18.88
CA GLN A 309 10.72 0.79 19.37
C GLN A 309 11.56 1.53 18.31
N PRO A 310 11.01 1.77 17.10
CA PRO A 310 11.75 2.38 16.02
C PRO A 310 11.84 3.90 16.18
N ASP A 311 12.84 4.50 15.53
CA ASP A 311 12.94 5.97 15.39
C ASP A 311 11.95 6.47 14.34
N VAL A 312 11.72 5.67 13.28
CA VAL A 312 10.85 6.01 12.15
C VAL A 312 9.94 4.84 11.81
N ILE A 313 8.67 5.14 11.59
CA ILE A 313 7.71 4.23 10.95
C ILE A 313 7.36 4.79 9.58
N LEU A 314 7.72 4.06 8.51
CA LEU A 314 7.32 4.39 7.15
C LEU A 314 6.01 3.67 6.83
N ILE A 315 5.04 4.38 6.30
CA ILE A 315 3.75 3.83 5.90
C ILE A 315 3.64 3.81 4.37
N GLU A 316 3.43 2.62 3.82
CA GLU A 316 3.16 2.46 2.39
C GLU A 316 1.87 3.17 2.01
N GLY A 317 1.88 3.99 0.95
CA GLY A 317 0.71 4.65 0.40
C GLY A 317 0.04 3.85 -0.72
N GLN A 318 -1.25 4.04 -0.88
CA GLN A 318 -2.05 3.45 -1.96
C GLN A 318 -2.90 4.49 -2.67
N GLY A 319 -3.05 4.35 -4.00
CA GLY A 319 -3.82 5.28 -4.81
C GLY A 319 -3.33 6.71 -4.71
N ALA A 320 -4.27 7.64 -4.70
CA ALA A 320 -4.10 9.06 -4.42
C ALA A 320 -5.28 9.55 -3.56
N LEU A 321 -5.10 10.61 -2.78
CA LEU A 321 -6.20 11.15 -1.98
C LEU A 321 -7.32 11.73 -2.85
N SER A 322 -6.94 12.34 -3.97
CA SER A 322 -7.87 12.88 -4.99
C SER A 322 -8.47 11.81 -5.91
N HIS A 323 -8.14 10.51 -5.73
CA HIS A 323 -8.61 9.49 -6.66
C HIS A 323 -10.09 9.15 -6.43
N PRO A 324 -10.97 9.28 -7.45
CA PRO A 324 -12.42 9.11 -7.25
C PRO A 324 -12.84 7.66 -6.95
N ALA A 325 -12.06 6.67 -7.41
CA ALA A 325 -12.39 5.26 -7.24
C ALA A 325 -11.74 4.60 -6.02
N PHE A 326 -10.64 5.16 -5.48
CA PHE A 326 -9.89 4.54 -4.39
C PHE A 326 -9.74 5.48 -3.19
N CYS A 327 -10.28 5.09 -2.06
CA CYS A 327 -10.30 5.90 -0.84
C CYS A 327 -9.21 5.53 0.18
N THR A 328 -8.33 4.57 -0.13
CA THR A 328 -7.32 4.04 0.80
C THR A 328 -6.36 5.09 1.34
N SER A 329 -5.96 6.10 0.54
CA SER A 329 -5.13 7.22 1.02
C SER A 329 -5.79 8.01 2.16
N ALA A 330 -7.12 8.19 2.13
CA ALA A 330 -7.85 8.85 3.21
C ALA A 330 -7.81 8.05 4.52
N PHE A 331 -7.94 6.72 4.43
CA PHE A 331 -7.82 5.84 5.59
C PHE A 331 -6.38 5.80 6.13
N ILE A 332 -5.37 5.80 5.23
CA ILE A 332 -3.96 5.86 5.63
C ILE A 332 -3.69 7.14 6.42
N LEU A 333 -4.08 8.31 5.91
CA LEU A 333 -3.89 9.58 6.62
C LEU A 333 -4.58 9.60 7.99
N ARG A 334 -5.81 9.09 8.08
CA ARG A 334 -6.58 9.06 9.33
C ARG A 334 -6.07 8.02 10.33
N GLY A 335 -5.75 6.82 9.85
CA GLY A 335 -5.35 5.72 10.73
C GLY A 335 -3.90 5.79 11.19
N SER A 336 -3.00 6.38 10.39
CA SER A 336 -1.60 6.52 10.77
C SER A 336 -1.26 7.90 11.36
N GLN A 337 -2.08 8.93 11.11
CA GLN A 337 -1.79 10.31 11.51
C GLN A 337 -0.31 10.66 11.29
N PRO A 338 0.18 10.65 10.02
CA PRO A 338 1.60 10.78 9.77
C PRO A 338 2.08 12.21 10.06
N ASP A 339 3.24 12.31 10.67
CA ASP A 339 3.90 13.60 10.93
C ASP A 339 4.37 14.26 9.64
N ALA A 340 4.71 13.45 8.63
CA ALA A 340 5.15 13.90 7.32
C ALA A 340 4.69 12.99 6.18
N VAL A 341 4.69 13.55 4.98
CA VAL A 341 4.39 12.84 3.75
C VAL A 341 5.51 13.08 2.73
N ILE A 342 5.91 12.02 2.02
CA ILE A 342 6.68 12.10 0.78
C ILE A 342 5.72 11.80 -0.37
N LEU A 343 5.62 12.70 -1.35
CA LEU A 343 4.72 12.53 -2.48
C LEU A 343 5.42 11.84 -3.66
N GLN A 344 4.88 10.76 -4.15
CA GLN A 344 5.32 10.09 -5.39
C GLN A 344 4.51 10.60 -6.59
N HIS A 345 5.17 10.89 -7.72
CA HIS A 345 4.53 11.37 -8.94
C HIS A 345 5.13 10.74 -10.20
N ALA A 346 4.31 10.55 -11.25
CA ALA A 346 4.73 10.04 -12.56
C ALA A 346 4.55 11.12 -13.63
N PRO A 347 5.59 11.89 -13.97
CA PRO A 347 5.48 13.09 -14.82
C PRO A 347 5.02 12.82 -16.26
N LYS A 348 5.35 11.64 -16.79
CA LYS A 348 4.98 11.27 -18.18
C LYS A 348 3.56 10.71 -18.31
N ARG A 349 2.87 10.41 -17.19
CA ARG A 349 1.48 9.95 -17.25
C ARG A 349 0.54 11.13 -17.38
N ALA A 350 -0.20 11.18 -18.50
CA ALA A 350 -1.23 12.19 -18.73
C ALA A 350 -2.54 11.86 -17.99
N HIS A 351 -2.83 10.58 -17.80
CA HIS A 351 -4.08 10.08 -17.22
C HIS A 351 -3.80 9.10 -16.10
N ARG A 352 -4.80 8.90 -15.24
CA ARG A 352 -4.73 7.97 -14.13
C ARG A 352 -4.65 6.51 -14.62
N CYS A 353 -3.93 5.69 -13.88
CA CYS A 353 -3.91 4.25 -14.06
C CYS A 353 -5.34 3.71 -14.05
N ASP A 354 -5.67 2.83 -14.98
CA ASP A 354 -6.99 2.21 -15.15
C ASP A 354 -8.14 3.16 -15.57
N PHE A 355 -7.86 4.49 -15.68
CA PHE A 355 -8.88 5.50 -16.01
C PHE A 355 -8.39 6.45 -17.13
N PRO A 356 -8.40 6.00 -18.40
CA PRO A 356 -7.83 6.75 -19.53
C PRO A 356 -8.50 8.11 -19.81
N ASN A 357 -9.69 8.34 -19.28
CA ASN A 357 -10.43 9.61 -19.43
C ASN A 357 -10.26 10.54 -18.21
N MET A 358 -9.49 10.14 -17.19
CA MET A 358 -9.25 10.95 -16.00
C MET A 358 -7.83 11.51 -16.00
N PRO A 359 -7.64 12.83 -16.06
CA PRO A 359 -6.30 13.41 -16.08
C PRO A 359 -5.58 13.17 -14.73
N MET A 360 -4.25 13.07 -14.80
CA MET A 360 -3.41 13.06 -13.61
C MET A 360 -3.54 14.38 -12.85
N PRO A 361 -3.67 14.37 -11.52
CA PRO A 361 -3.59 15.58 -10.72
C PRO A 361 -2.17 16.16 -10.78
N THR A 362 -2.05 17.45 -10.59
CA THR A 362 -0.73 18.07 -10.42
C THR A 362 -0.17 17.74 -9.03
N PRO A 363 1.17 17.66 -8.86
CA PRO A 363 1.75 17.52 -7.53
C PRO A 363 1.26 18.62 -6.56
N ALA A 364 1.19 19.86 -6.99
CA ALA A 364 0.75 20.97 -6.15
C ALA A 364 -0.70 20.81 -5.65
N SER A 365 -1.62 20.33 -6.52
CA SER A 365 -3.02 20.11 -6.10
C SER A 365 -3.15 18.96 -5.10
N GLU A 366 -2.37 17.90 -5.27
CA GLU A 366 -2.40 16.76 -4.35
C GLU A 366 -1.76 17.12 -3.01
N ILE A 367 -0.65 17.89 -3.00
CA ILE A 367 -0.02 18.42 -1.79
C ILE A 367 -1.01 19.26 -1.00
N ALA A 368 -1.64 20.24 -1.67
CA ALA A 368 -2.62 21.11 -1.03
C ALA A 368 -3.79 20.33 -0.41
N LEU A 369 -4.26 19.27 -1.12
CA LEU A 369 -5.33 18.43 -0.63
C LEU A 369 -4.90 17.60 0.60
N ILE A 370 -3.71 17.00 0.58
CA ILE A 370 -3.16 16.21 1.69
C ILE A 370 -3.03 17.09 2.94
N GLU A 371 -2.41 18.27 2.81
CA GLU A 371 -2.19 19.17 3.94
C GLU A 371 -3.48 19.80 4.46
N ALA A 372 -4.50 19.97 3.62
CA ALA A 372 -5.82 20.42 4.05
C ALA A 372 -6.65 19.32 4.73
N PHE A 373 -6.39 18.05 4.37
CA PHE A 373 -7.15 16.91 4.87
C PHE A 373 -6.65 16.40 6.23
N SER A 374 -5.37 16.53 6.51
CA SER A 374 -4.71 15.96 7.68
C SER A 374 -3.67 16.95 8.23
N ASP A 375 -3.46 16.94 9.55
CA ASP A 375 -2.41 17.73 10.20
C ASP A 375 -1.02 17.10 9.93
N THR A 376 -0.55 17.29 8.70
CA THR A 376 0.71 16.74 8.19
C THR A 376 1.36 17.71 7.21
N LYS A 377 2.64 17.52 6.91
CA LYS A 377 3.37 18.27 5.90
C LYS A 377 3.98 17.39 4.83
N VAL A 378 3.89 17.80 3.58
CA VAL A 378 4.65 17.17 2.50
C VAL A 378 6.07 17.72 2.53
N ILE A 379 7.03 16.88 2.89
CA ILE A 379 8.44 17.26 3.08
C ILE A 379 9.30 17.10 1.83
N GLY A 380 8.75 16.51 0.78
CA GLY A 380 9.45 16.32 -0.49
C GLY A 380 8.66 15.47 -1.47
N MET A 381 9.20 15.37 -2.69
CA MET A 381 8.59 14.61 -3.76
C MET A 381 9.59 13.66 -4.41
N THR A 382 9.09 12.51 -4.86
CA THR A 382 9.84 11.56 -5.69
C THR A 382 9.17 11.35 -7.05
N LEU A 383 9.99 11.11 -8.06
CA LEU A 383 9.53 10.85 -9.41
C LEU A 383 9.51 9.35 -9.72
N ASN A 384 8.57 8.95 -10.55
CA ASN A 384 8.67 7.75 -11.36
C ASN A 384 9.15 8.17 -12.76
N HIS A 385 10.32 7.72 -13.15
CA HIS A 385 10.96 8.09 -14.41
C HIS A 385 10.52 7.27 -15.64
N GLU A 386 9.40 6.57 -15.53
CA GLU A 386 8.83 5.80 -16.65
C GLU A 386 8.81 6.63 -17.95
N GLY A 387 9.46 6.11 -18.99
CA GLY A 387 9.56 6.78 -20.30
C GLY A 387 10.41 8.06 -20.32
N MET A 388 11.31 8.26 -19.36
CA MET A 388 12.18 9.44 -19.27
C MET A 388 13.65 9.09 -19.50
N SER A 389 14.34 9.90 -20.28
CA SER A 389 15.80 9.90 -20.35
C SER A 389 16.42 10.53 -19.09
N ASP A 390 17.69 10.26 -18.80
CA ASP A 390 18.40 10.85 -17.64
C ASP A 390 18.42 12.38 -17.67
N ALA A 391 18.52 12.98 -18.86
CA ALA A 391 18.44 14.44 -19.04
C ALA A 391 17.06 14.99 -18.66
N GLU A 392 15.97 14.30 -19.05
CA GLU A 392 14.61 14.67 -18.68
C GLU A 392 14.36 14.50 -17.17
N ILE A 393 14.87 13.42 -16.56
CA ILE A 393 14.78 13.22 -15.11
C ILE A 393 15.44 14.40 -14.40
N LYS A 394 16.68 14.75 -14.76
CA LYS A 394 17.45 15.84 -14.16
C LYS A 394 16.73 17.18 -14.30
N SER A 395 16.25 17.52 -15.49
CA SER A 395 15.53 18.77 -15.73
C SER A 395 14.20 18.83 -14.98
N THR A 396 13.46 17.70 -14.90
CA THR A 396 12.18 17.62 -14.21
C THR A 396 12.39 17.75 -12.69
N ILE A 397 13.42 17.13 -12.11
CA ILE A 397 13.76 17.29 -10.70
C ILE A 397 14.00 18.78 -10.39
N ALA A 398 14.83 19.47 -11.18
CA ALA A 398 15.12 20.89 -10.97
C ALA A 398 13.87 21.76 -11.07
N ALA A 399 13.09 21.60 -12.14
CA ALA A 399 11.88 22.39 -12.37
C ALA A 399 10.80 22.17 -11.31
N GLN A 400 10.59 20.91 -10.87
CA GLN A 400 9.62 20.61 -9.83
C GLN A 400 10.08 21.10 -8.45
N SER A 401 11.38 20.99 -8.15
CA SER A 401 11.92 21.50 -6.90
C SER A 401 11.77 23.03 -6.79
N GLU A 402 12.06 23.76 -7.86
CA GLU A 402 11.84 25.21 -7.93
C GLU A 402 10.35 25.56 -7.79
N LYS A 403 9.48 24.86 -8.54
CA LYS A 403 8.04 25.14 -8.56
C LYS A 403 7.36 24.87 -7.21
N LEU A 404 7.75 23.79 -6.52
CA LEU A 404 7.11 23.37 -5.27
C LEU A 404 7.79 23.97 -4.03
N GLY A 405 9.03 24.46 -4.16
CA GLY A 405 9.84 24.86 -3.01
C GLY A 405 10.22 23.70 -2.09
N LEU A 406 10.21 22.46 -2.63
CA LEU A 406 10.47 21.22 -1.90
C LEU A 406 11.64 20.46 -2.53
N PRO A 407 12.39 19.65 -1.75
CA PRO A 407 13.35 18.71 -2.33
C PRO A 407 12.64 17.68 -3.21
N VAL A 408 13.20 17.45 -4.40
CA VAL A 408 12.69 16.47 -5.37
C VAL A 408 13.82 15.53 -5.76
N THR A 409 13.52 14.22 -5.88
CA THR A 409 14.48 13.21 -6.34
C THR A 409 13.76 12.09 -7.10
N ASP A 410 14.50 11.10 -7.54
CA ASP A 410 13.99 9.83 -8.07
C ASP A 410 14.57 8.69 -7.25
N ALA A 411 13.73 7.80 -6.76
CA ALA A 411 14.12 6.77 -5.81
C ALA A 411 15.02 5.66 -6.41
N LEU A 412 14.92 5.44 -7.73
CA LEU A 412 15.67 4.38 -8.42
C LEU A 412 16.87 4.90 -9.19
N SER A 413 16.72 6.01 -9.90
CA SER A 413 17.77 6.55 -10.79
C SER A 413 18.73 7.52 -10.10
N ARG A 414 18.47 7.87 -8.83
CA ARG A 414 19.33 8.77 -8.04
C ARG A 414 19.78 8.09 -6.74
N PRO A 415 20.92 8.49 -6.15
CA PRO A 415 21.39 7.92 -4.90
C PRO A 415 20.34 8.01 -3.78
N ALA A 416 20.15 6.92 -3.03
CA ALA A 416 19.22 6.89 -1.88
C ALA A 416 19.56 7.95 -0.81
N ALA A 417 20.80 8.47 -0.82
CA ALA A 417 21.21 9.60 0.01
C ALA A 417 20.35 10.86 -0.20
N HIS A 418 19.76 11.05 -1.37
CA HIS A 418 18.84 12.18 -1.62
C HIS A 418 17.53 12.01 -0.86
N LEU A 419 16.99 10.79 -0.80
CA LEU A 419 15.80 10.49 0.03
C LEU A 419 16.10 10.66 1.51
N LEU A 420 17.28 10.17 1.95
CA LEU A 420 17.72 10.34 3.32
C LEU A 420 17.85 11.82 3.69
N ALA A 421 18.50 12.63 2.83
CA ALA A 421 18.66 14.07 3.05
C ALA A 421 17.33 14.82 3.12
N MET A 422 16.32 14.37 2.39
CA MET A 422 14.96 14.91 2.45
C MET A 422 14.34 14.74 3.85
N VAL A 423 14.47 13.54 4.44
CA VAL A 423 13.92 13.24 5.77
C VAL A 423 14.73 13.92 6.87
N VAL A 424 16.06 13.79 6.84
CA VAL A 424 16.96 14.39 7.84
C VAL A 424 16.91 15.91 7.79
N GLY A 425 16.81 16.49 6.59
CA GLY A 425 16.64 17.94 6.43
C GLY A 425 15.35 18.47 7.07
N ALA A 426 14.25 17.71 7.00
CA ALA A 426 13.00 18.05 7.68
C ALA A 426 13.04 17.75 9.19
N TYR A 427 13.80 16.73 9.61
CA TYR A 427 13.90 16.25 10.99
C TYR A 427 15.36 16.03 11.42
N PRO A 428 16.15 17.12 11.64
CA PRO A 428 17.58 17.02 11.97
C PRO A 428 17.87 16.23 13.26
N GLY A 429 16.90 16.13 14.19
CA GLY A 429 17.02 15.37 15.41
C GLY A 429 17.24 13.87 15.23
N LEU A 430 16.89 13.32 14.06
CA LEU A 430 17.11 11.89 13.76
C LEU A 430 18.59 11.50 13.71
N GLU A 431 19.50 12.40 13.29
CA GLU A 431 20.95 12.12 13.27
C GLU A 431 21.57 12.16 14.66
N GLN A 432 20.90 12.78 15.62
CA GLN A 432 21.45 12.98 16.97
C GLN A 432 20.92 11.96 17.99
N GLY A 433 20.04 11.03 17.58
CA GLY A 433 19.43 10.06 18.50
C GLY A 433 18.54 10.72 19.55
N ILE A 434 18.03 11.90 19.28
CA ILE A 434 17.15 12.63 20.21
C ILE A 434 15.70 12.21 19.97
N PRO A 435 14.99 11.63 20.96
CA PRO A 435 13.56 11.37 20.85
C PRO A 435 12.81 12.67 20.58
N LYS A 436 11.75 12.62 19.77
CA LYS A 436 10.81 13.74 19.60
C LYS A 436 10.35 14.22 20.97
N VAL A 437 10.65 15.46 21.29
CA VAL A 437 9.94 16.16 22.36
C VAL A 437 8.62 16.60 21.74
N ALA A 438 7.51 16.10 22.32
CA ALA A 438 6.18 16.55 21.97
C ALA A 438 6.11 18.09 22.17
N VAL A 439 5.70 18.80 21.11
CA VAL A 439 5.32 20.21 21.16
C VAL A 439 3.81 20.30 21.30
#